data_cfd09afc84dd693f2d923f2f51036639
#
_entry.id   cfd09afc84dd693f2d923f2f51036639
#
_cell.length_a   1.000
_cell.length_b   1.000
_cell.length_c   1.000
_cell.angle_alpha   90.00
_cell.angle_beta   90.00
_cell.angle_gamma   90.00
#
_symmetry.space_group_name_H-M   'P 1'
#
loop_
_entity.id
_entity.type
_entity.pdbx_description
1 polymer ?
#
loop_
_entity_poly.entity_id
_entity_poly.type
_entity_poly.pdbx_seq_one_letter_code
_entity_poly.pdbx_strand_id
1 'polypeptide(L)'
;VAVILEGTSVIAQFDRVTVRFSSNVLAVFNARRQTGWFSKEAGGQLFADIKADLWHVLAATGPRSADRRGRFHFWPDRKAEQREIDRHFAEGLQYVGDWHTHPQKIPVPSQNDIASIENVVRESTLYTPGLLLCIVGLAPFPDGLHLSFHA
;
A
#
# COMPACT_ATOMS: atom_id res chain seq x y z
N VAL A 1 0.87 -3.47 16.06
CA VAL A 1 0.89 -4.47 14.99
C VAL A 1 2.24 -5.21 14.97
N ALA A 2 2.19 -6.51 14.83
CA ALA A 2 3.38 -7.32 14.65
C ALA A 2 3.63 -7.50 13.15
N VAL A 3 4.84 -7.14 12.68
CA VAL A 3 5.25 -7.29 11.28
C VAL A 3 6.51 -8.15 11.25
N ILE A 4 6.45 -9.26 10.52
CA ILE A 4 7.59 -10.19 10.42
C ILE A 4 7.90 -10.49 8.95
N LEU A 5 9.18 -10.79 8.69
CA LEU A 5 9.62 -11.34 7.42
C LEU A 5 9.64 -12.87 7.54
N GLU A 6 8.92 -13.56 6.67
CA GLU A 6 8.86 -15.02 6.62
C GLU A 6 9.22 -15.49 5.21
N GLY A 7 10.44 -16.02 5.05
CA GLY A 7 10.95 -16.35 3.73
C GLY A 7 11.05 -15.11 2.85
N THR A 8 10.31 -15.11 1.73
CA THR A 8 10.22 -13.98 0.79
C THR A 8 8.94 -13.17 0.95
N SER A 9 8.17 -13.42 2.02
CA SER A 9 6.91 -12.73 2.31
C SER A 9 7.03 -11.87 3.55
N VAL A 10 6.21 -10.81 3.63
CA VAL A 10 5.98 -10.03 4.85
C VAL A 10 4.59 -10.37 5.37
N ILE A 11 4.49 -10.63 6.66
CA ILE A 11 3.22 -10.93 7.33
C ILE A 11 3.01 -9.89 8.43
N ALA A 12 1.82 -9.30 8.44
CA ALA A 12 1.39 -8.35 9.47
C ALA A 12 0.11 -8.86 10.13
N GLN A 13 0.09 -8.85 11.46
CA GLN A 13 -1.04 -9.26 12.27
C GLN A 13 -1.71 -8.03 12.86
N PHE A 14 -2.95 -7.77 12.48
CA PHE A 14 -3.83 -6.78 13.07
C PHE A 14 -4.92 -7.50 13.90
N ASP A 15 -5.68 -6.75 14.70
CA ASP A 15 -6.69 -7.35 15.58
C ASP A 15 -7.69 -8.25 14.86
N ARG A 16 -8.10 -7.85 13.66
CA ARG A 16 -9.16 -8.56 12.91
C ARG A 16 -8.68 -9.19 11.62
N VAL A 17 -7.47 -8.88 11.17
CA VAL A 17 -6.98 -9.25 9.85
C VAL A 17 -5.53 -9.63 9.93
N THR A 18 -5.19 -10.72 9.28
CA THR A 18 -3.79 -11.09 8.99
C THR A 18 -3.51 -10.78 7.52
N VAL A 19 -2.46 -10.02 7.27
CA VAL A 19 -2.09 -9.59 5.93
C VAL A 19 -0.77 -10.24 5.54
N ARG A 20 -0.75 -10.90 4.40
CA ARG A 20 0.47 -11.46 3.80
C ARG A 20 0.76 -10.74 2.49
N PHE A 21 1.95 -10.18 2.37
CA PHE A 21 2.42 -9.55 1.13
C PHE A 21 3.24 -10.56 0.33
N SER A 22 2.84 -10.79 -0.92
CA SER A 22 3.57 -11.68 -1.81
C SER A 22 4.94 -11.10 -2.22
N SER A 23 5.86 -11.96 -2.65
CA SER A 23 7.18 -11.54 -3.08
C SER A 23 7.15 -10.57 -4.28
N ASN A 24 6.20 -10.71 -5.19
CA ASN A 24 6.06 -9.79 -6.31
C ASN A 24 5.60 -8.40 -5.89
N VAL A 25 4.76 -8.28 -4.86
CA VAL A 25 4.40 -6.98 -4.29
C VAL A 25 5.62 -6.31 -3.64
N LEU A 26 6.39 -7.07 -2.86
CA LEU A 26 7.63 -6.56 -2.27
C LEU A 26 8.65 -6.15 -3.33
N ALA A 27 8.70 -6.84 -4.47
CA ALA A 27 9.55 -6.47 -5.60
C ALA A 27 9.12 -5.13 -6.22
N VAL A 28 7.82 -4.86 -6.35
CA VAL A 28 7.30 -3.55 -6.78
C VAL A 28 7.75 -2.46 -5.81
N PHE A 29 7.62 -2.68 -4.53
CA PHE A 29 8.06 -1.72 -3.50
C PHE A 29 9.56 -1.45 -3.59
N ASN A 30 10.38 -2.49 -3.68
CA ASN A 30 11.82 -2.35 -3.78
C ASN A 30 12.27 -1.58 -5.02
N ALA A 31 11.60 -1.79 -6.16
CA ALA A 31 11.89 -1.10 -7.41
C ALA A 31 11.57 0.40 -7.36
N ARG A 32 10.73 0.84 -6.42
CA ARG A 32 10.25 2.22 -6.32
C ARG A 32 10.80 2.99 -5.13
N ARG A 33 11.68 2.40 -4.32
CA ARG A 33 12.34 3.10 -3.20
C ARG A 33 13.01 4.38 -3.67
N GLN A 34 12.90 5.44 -2.86
CA GLN A 34 13.48 6.75 -3.18
C GLN A 34 14.96 6.79 -2.80
N THR A 35 15.78 5.98 -3.48
CA THR A 35 17.21 5.83 -3.19
C THR A 35 18.06 6.96 -3.73
N GLY A 36 17.61 7.69 -4.76
CA GLY A 36 18.31 8.80 -5.35
C GLY A 36 17.87 10.15 -4.77
N TRP A 37 18.78 11.13 -4.79
CA TRP A 37 18.49 12.49 -4.29
C TRP A 37 17.27 13.12 -4.97
N PHE A 38 17.06 12.84 -6.28
CA PHE A 38 15.96 13.37 -7.06
C PHE A 38 14.81 12.38 -7.26
N SER A 39 14.83 11.24 -6.57
CA SER A 39 13.74 10.26 -6.65
C SER A 39 12.43 10.88 -6.20
N LYS A 40 11.38 10.65 -6.98
CA LYS A 40 10.02 11.09 -6.66
C LYS A 40 9.31 10.06 -5.81
N GLU A 41 8.36 10.51 -4.98
CA GLU A 41 7.43 9.59 -4.35
C GLU A 41 6.69 8.77 -5.41
N ALA A 42 6.59 7.48 -5.17
CA ALA A 42 5.78 6.56 -5.94
C ALA A 42 4.64 6.07 -5.07
N GLY A 43 3.59 5.60 -5.68
CA GLY A 43 2.47 5.04 -4.94
C GLY A 43 1.41 4.44 -5.85
N GLY A 44 0.44 3.84 -5.24
CA GLY A 44 -0.65 3.19 -5.92
C GLY A 44 -1.57 2.47 -4.96
N GLN A 45 -2.23 1.44 -5.45
CA GLN A 45 -3.23 0.67 -4.73
C GLN A 45 -2.76 -0.75 -4.48
N LEU A 46 -3.35 -1.37 -3.46
CA LEU A 46 -3.10 -2.75 -3.07
C LEU A 46 -4.37 -3.59 -3.30
N PHE A 47 -4.17 -4.79 -3.84
CA PHE A 47 -5.24 -5.73 -4.14
C PHE A 47 -4.93 -7.10 -3.55
N ALA A 48 -5.93 -7.72 -2.94
CA ALA A 48 -5.79 -8.98 -2.22
C ALA A 48 -6.83 -10.01 -2.60
N ASP A 49 -6.43 -11.27 -2.54
CA ASP A 49 -7.34 -12.39 -2.40
C ASP A 49 -7.68 -12.53 -0.92
N ILE A 50 -8.95 -12.40 -0.58
CA ILE A 50 -9.43 -12.41 0.80
C ILE A 50 -10.14 -13.73 1.08
N LYS A 51 -9.65 -14.45 2.08
CA LYS A 51 -10.27 -15.67 2.60
C LYS A 51 -10.42 -15.54 4.10
N ALA A 52 -11.65 -15.37 4.57
CA ALA A 52 -11.96 -15.07 5.97
C ALA A 52 -11.19 -13.83 6.46
N ASP A 53 -10.37 -13.95 7.48
CA ASP A 53 -9.55 -12.89 8.05
C ASP A 53 -8.12 -12.82 7.47
N LEU A 54 -7.81 -13.66 6.46
CA LEU A 54 -6.53 -13.67 5.78
C LEU A 54 -6.61 -12.88 4.46
N TRP A 55 -5.83 -11.81 4.38
CA TRP A 55 -5.68 -10.99 3.18
C TRP A 55 -4.33 -11.30 2.53
N HIS A 56 -4.36 -11.98 1.42
CA HIS A 56 -3.16 -12.22 0.64
C HIS A 56 -3.01 -11.13 -0.42
N VAL A 57 -2.15 -10.16 -0.17
CA VAL A 57 -1.90 -9.04 -1.10
C VAL A 57 -1.03 -9.56 -2.25
N LEU A 58 -1.63 -9.64 -3.42
CA LEU A 58 -1.04 -10.25 -4.61
C LEU A 58 -0.63 -9.22 -5.67
N ALA A 59 -1.19 -8.02 -5.62
CA ALA A 59 -0.88 -6.98 -6.58
C ALA A 59 -0.73 -5.61 -5.91
N ALA A 60 0.26 -4.87 -6.37
CA ALA A 60 0.45 -3.45 -6.09
C ALA A 60 0.53 -2.73 -7.44
N THR A 61 -0.33 -1.74 -7.65
CA THR A 61 -0.37 -0.95 -8.88
C THR A 61 0.29 0.40 -8.68
N GLY A 62 0.60 1.08 -9.79
CA GLY A 62 1.19 2.43 -9.78
C GLY A 62 2.72 2.45 -9.75
N PRO A 63 3.33 3.64 -9.83
CA PRO A 63 2.65 4.89 -10.17
C PRO A 63 2.20 4.94 -11.63
N ARG A 64 1.24 5.83 -11.94
CA ARG A 64 0.67 5.99 -13.27
C ARG A 64 1.19 7.27 -13.90
N SER A 65 1.14 7.36 -15.25
CA SER A 65 1.68 8.52 -15.98
C SER A 65 0.98 9.83 -15.63
N ALA A 66 -0.30 9.81 -15.29
CA ALA A 66 -1.08 11.00 -14.94
C ALA A 66 -1.03 11.35 -13.43
N ASP A 67 -0.37 10.53 -12.62
CA ASP A 67 -0.15 10.83 -11.21
C ASP A 67 0.78 12.05 -11.07
N ARG A 68 0.51 12.88 -10.08
CA ARG A 68 1.39 13.99 -9.72
C ARG A 68 2.37 13.55 -8.66
N ARG A 69 3.67 13.64 -8.97
CA ARG A 69 4.73 13.11 -8.13
C ARG A 69 5.83 14.13 -7.89
N GLY A 70 6.33 14.19 -6.68
CA GLY A 70 7.53 14.91 -6.30
C GLY A 70 8.32 14.12 -5.27
N ARG A 71 9.40 14.71 -4.71
CA ARG A 71 10.21 14.05 -3.69
C ARG A 71 9.42 13.80 -2.39
N PHE A 72 8.49 14.69 -2.07
CA PHE A 72 7.74 14.70 -0.80
C PHE A 72 6.23 14.71 -0.97
N HIS A 73 5.74 14.40 -2.18
CA HIS A 73 4.31 14.34 -2.41
C HIS A 73 3.95 13.33 -3.49
N PHE A 74 2.74 12.79 -3.38
CA PHE A 74 2.14 11.89 -4.34
C PHE A 74 0.62 12.15 -4.40
N TRP A 75 0.12 12.54 -5.58
CA TRP A 75 -1.31 12.72 -5.83
C TRP A 75 -1.73 11.80 -6.98
N PRO A 76 -2.50 10.74 -6.68
CA PRO A 76 -2.87 9.75 -7.68
C PRO A 76 -3.91 10.29 -8.67
N ASP A 77 -3.92 9.67 -9.86
CA ASP A 77 -5.01 9.81 -10.82
C ASP A 77 -6.22 8.99 -10.34
N ARG A 78 -7.23 9.65 -9.80
CA ARG A 78 -8.41 9.00 -9.20
C ARG A 78 -9.22 8.18 -10.21
N LYS A 79 -9.30 8.61 -11.47
CA LYS A 79 -10.01 7.84 -12.50
C LYS A 79 -9.28 6.55 -12.84
N ALA A 80 -7.96 6.60 -12.93
CA ALA A 80 -7.14 5.41 -13.14
C ALA A 80 -7.27 4.44 -11.96
N GLU A 81 -7.28 4.94 -10.73
CA GLU A 81 -7.50 4.13 -9.54
C GLU A 81 -8.82 3.36 -9.58
N GLN A 82 -9.91 4.04 -9.95
CA GLN A 82 -11.22 3.39 -10.03
C GLN A 82 -11.24 2.31 -11.12
N ARG A 83 -10.63 2.56 -12.27
CA ARG A 83 -10.51 1.54 -13.34
C ARG A 83 -9.72 0.31 -12.86
N GLU A 84 -8.69 0.51 -12.09
CA GLU A 84 -7.89 -0.59 -11.53
C GLU A 84 -8.68 -1.40 -10.51
N ILE A 85 -9.47 -0.75 -9.66
CA ILE A 85 -10.37 -1.43 -8.72
C ILE A 85 -11.34 -2.33 -9.48
N ASP A 86 -11.99 -1.79 -10.50
CA ASP A 86 -12.98 -2.52 -11.29
C ASP A 86 -12.36 -3.72 -12.01
N ARG A 87 -11.18 -3.54 -12.60
CA ARG A 87 -10.46 -4.60 -13.31
C ARG A 87 -10.04 -5.73 -12.36
N HIS A 88 -9.44 -5.41 -11.23
CA HIS A 88 -8.99 -6.42 -10.26
C HIS A 88 -10.16 -7.14 -9.60
N PHE A 89 -11.25 -6.43 -9.33
CA PHE A 89 -12.45 -7.05 -8.79
C PHE A 89 -13.02 -8.11 -9.75
N ALA A 90 -13.01 -7.84 -11.06
CA ALA A 90 -13.42 -8.81 -12.07
C ALA A 90 -12.52 -10.07 -12.09
N GLU A 91 -11.29 -9.95 -11.65
CA GLU A 91 -10.32 -11.06 -11.52
C GLU A 91 -10.35 -11.72 -10.13
N GLY A 92 -11.25 -11.32 -9.24
CA GLY A 92 -11.39 -11.88 -7.90
C GLY A 92 -10.48 -11.25 -6.85
N LEU A 93 -9.85 -10.12 -7.14
CA LEU A 93 -9.01 -9.37 -6.20
C LEU A 93 -9.73 -8.13 -5.71
N GLN A 94 -9.70 -7.90 -4.39
CA GLN A 94 -10.34 -6.75 -3.78
C GLN A 94 -9.33 -5.66 -3.45
N TYR A 95 -9.75 -4.41 -3.60
CA TYR A 95 -9.00 -3.27 -3.15
C TYR A 95 -8.92 -3.27 -1.62
N VAL A 96 -7.72 -3.22 -1.07
CA VAL A 96 -7.47 -3.33 0.37
C VAL A 96 -6.67 -2.17 0.96
N GLY A 97 -6.26 -1.22 0.16
CA GLY A 97 -5.53 -0.04 0.65
C GLY A 97 -4.61 0.59 -0.36
N ASP A 98 -3.82 1.53 0.14
CA ASP A 98 -2.90 2.33 -0.65
C ASP A 98 -1.46 2.17 -0.16
N TRP A 99 -0.52 2.36 -1.07
CA TRP A 99 0.90 2.40 -0.74
C TRP A 99 1.57 3.61 -1.36
N HIS A 100 2.61 4.11 -0.71
CA HIS A 100 3.51 5.11 -1.28
C HIS A 100 4.90 5.02 -0.65
N THR A 101 5.86 5.74 -1.21
CA THR A 101 7.24 5.75 -0.75
C THR A 101 7.56 7.02 0.02
N HIS A 102 8.46 6.92 0.99
CA HIS A 102 9.09 8.06 1.66
C HIS A 102 10.61 7.95 1.57
N PRO A 103 11.36 9.06 1.45
CA PRO A 103 12.82 9.05 1.47
C PRO A 103 13.39 8.95 2.89
N GLN A 104 12.83 8.08 3.71
CA GLN A 104 13.20 7.84 5.10
C GLN A 104 13.64 6.38 5.24
N LYS A 105 14.62 6.11 6.09
CA LYS A 105 15.05 4.72 6.38
C LYS A 105 13.90 3.93 6.98
N ILE A 106 13.35 4.41 8.08
CA ILE A 106 12.17 3.84 8.75
C ILE A 106 11.03 4.82 8.50
N PRO A 107 10.09 4.49 7.62
CA PRO A 107 9.08 5.45 7.19
C PRO A 107 8.04 5.69 8.29
N VAL A 108 7.62 6.93 8.40
CA VAL A 108 6.56 7.38 9.31
C VAL A 108 5.50 8.12 8.51
N PRO A 109 4.20 7.82 8.70
CA PRO A 109 3.14 8.52 8.01
C PRO A 109 3.09 9.99 8.42
N SER A 110 2.87 10.88 7.44
CA SER A 110 2.56 12.28 7.71
C SER A 110 1.10 12.42 8.17
N GLN A 111 0.75 13.58 8.70
CA GLN A 111 -0.66 13.88 9.02
C GLN A 111 -1.54 13.85 7.76
N ASN A 112 -1.00 14.30 6.63
CA ASN A 112 -1.71 14.24 5.35
C ASN A 112 -1.93 12.79 4.88
N ASP A 113 -0.96 11.91 5.08
CA ASP A 113 -1.10 10.49 4.75
C ASP A 113 -2.26 9.85 5.53
N ILE A 114 -2.30 10.08 6.84
CA ILE A 114 -3.35 9.57 7.71
C ILE A 114 -4.72 10.17 7.30
N ALA A 115 -4.79 11.48 7.12
CA ALA A 115 -6.03 12.13 6.71
C ALA A 115 -6.53 11.61 5.36
N SER A 116 -5.63 11.34 4.42
CA SER A 116 -5.99 10.83 3.10
C SER A 116 -6.60 9.44 3.18
N ILE A 117 -5.98 8.50 3.89
CA ILE A 117 -6.53 7.14 3.99
C ILE A 117 -7.84 7.12 4.79
N GLU A 118 -7.93 7.89 5.85
CA GLU A 118 -9.16 8.01 6.64
C GLU A 118 -10.31 8.60 5.80
N ASN A 119 -10.00 9.54 4.93
CA ASN A 119 -10.96 10.11 4.01
C ASN A 119 -11.47 9.08 3.00
N VAL A 120 -10.58 8.27 2.44
CA VAL A 120 -10.96 7.18 1.54
C VAL A 120 -11.87 6.19 2.27
N VAL A 121 -11.53 5.79 3.48
CA VAL A 121 -12.37 4.91 4.31
C VAL A 121 -13.76 5.49 4.51
N ARG A 122 -13.84 6.76 4.88
CA ARG A 122 -15.11 7.43 5.20
C ARG A 122 -16.00 7.63 3.97
N GLU A 123 -15.41 7.96 2.82
CA GLU A 123 -16.16 8.34 1.62
C GLU A 123 -16.39 7.21 0.64
N SER A 124 -15.80 6.04 0.87
CA SER A 124 -15.91 4.89 -0.03
C SER A 124 -16.91 3.86 0.47
N THR A 125 -17.53 3.14 -0.47
CA THR A 125 -18.27 1.93 -0.15
C THR A 125 -17.28 0.77 -0.10
N LEU A 126 -16.95 0.31 1.11
CA LEU A 126 -15.98 -0.75 1.31
C LEU A 126 -16.66 -2.10 1.48
N TYR A 127 -16.06 -3.15 0.90
CA TYR A 127 -16.42 -4.55 1.13
C TYR A 127 -15.55 -5.21 2.20
N THR A 128 -14.64 -4.44 2.78
CA THR A 128 -13.69 -4.86 3.82
C THR A 128 -13.93 -4.06 5.09
N PRO A 129 -13.50 -4.55 6.26
CA PRO A 129 -13.68 -3.83 7.53
C PRO A 129 -12.84 -2.55 7.65
N GLY A 130 -11.96 -2.28 6.70
CA GLY A 130 -11.11 -1.10 6.63
C GLY A 130 -10.08 -1.22 5.53
N LEU A 131 -9.12 -0.31 5.51
CA LEU A 131 -8.06 -0.24 4.51
C LEU A 131 -6.68 -0.19 5.15
N LEU A 132 -5.70 -0.69 4.41
CA LEU A 132 -4.28 -0.61 4.76
C LEU A 132 -3.69 0.70 4.25
N LEU A 133 -2.81 1.29 5.05
CA LEU A 133 -1.84 2.27 4.60
C LEU A 133 -0.45 1.64 4.70
N CYS A 134 0.25 1.62 3.57
CA CYS A 134 1.58 1.04 3.46
C CYS A 134 2.56 2.10 2.98
N ILE A 135 3.64 2.35 3.73
CA ILE A 135 4.67 3.31 3.35
C ILE A 135 6.01 2.60 3.26
N VAL A 136 6.66 2.73 2.11
CA VAL A 136 7.93 2.06 1.80
C VAL A 136 9.08 3.05 1.99
N GLY A 137 9.96 2.74 2.93
CA GLY A 137 11.17 3.49 3.21
C GLY A 137 12.41 2.84 2.61
N LEU A 138 13.58 3.21 3.13
CA LEU A 138 14.87 2.82 2.57
C LEU A 138 15.52 1.62 3.26
N ALA A 139 15.19 1.35 4.52
CA ALA A 139 15.72 0.20 5.23
C ALA A 139 15.18 -1.11 4.67
N PRO A 140 15.92 -2.24 4.82
CA PRO A 140 15.40 -3.55 4.46
C PRO A 140 14.09 -3.87 5.18
N PHE A 141 13.24 -4.69 4.56
CA PHE A 141 12.04 -5.18 5.22
C PHE A 141 12.39 -6.12 6.38
N PRO A 142 11.61 -6.11 7.47
CA PRO A 142 10.36 -5.36 7.66
C PRO A 142 10.53 -3.92 8.16
N ASP A 143 11.71 -3.51 8.61
CA ASP A 143 11.93 -2.18 9.23
C ASP A 143 11.62 -1.02 8.27
N GLY A 144 11.94 -1.18 6.99
CA GLY A 144 11.67 -0.19 5.95
C GLY A 144 10.23 -0.18 5.46
N LEU A 145 9.30 -0.77 6.19
CA LEU A 145 7.90 -0.84 5.81
C LEU A 145 7.02 -0.40 6.97
N HIS A 146 6.27 0.68 6.77
CA HIS A 146 5.20 1.06 7.70
C HIS A 146 3.89 0.45 7.24
N LEU A 147 3.16 -0.17 8.15
CA LEU A 147 1.84 -0.73 7.92
C LEU A 147 0.89 -0.29 9.02
N SER A 148 -0.24 0.28 8.63
CA SER A 148 -1.34 0.59 9.55
C SER A 148 -2.68 0.24 8.92
N PHE A 149 -3.66 -0.05 9.77
CA PHE A 149 -5.02 -0.41 9.37
C PHE A 149 -5.98 0.68 9.84
N HIS A 150 -6.82 1.14 8.95
CA HIS A 150 -7.77 2.23 9.18
C HIS A 150 -9.19 1.76 8.88
N ALA A 151 -10.06 1.94 9.86
CA ALA A 151 -11.48 1.54 9.77
C ALA A 151 -12.41 2.70 10.12
#